data_7681558bb2d75e6077e0c97c1466f457
#
_entry.id   7681558bb2d75e6077e0c97c1466f457
#
_cell.length_a   1.000
_cell.length_b   1.000
_cell.length_c   1.000
_cell.angle_alpha   90.00
_cell.angle_beta   90.00
_cell.angle_gamma   90.00
#
_symmetry.space_group_name_H-M   'P 1'
#
loop_
_entity.id
_entity.type
_entity.pdbx_description
1 polymer ?
#
loop_
_entity_poly.entity_id
_entity_poly.type
_entity_poly.pdbx_seq_one_letter_code
_entity_poly.pdbx_strand_id
1 'polypeptide(L)'
;MDENRARSLLQAERAEVQGLLAGSEQAGQEDRETEDEEGGVDSVDPATSLTAEGMDDAIAESMRGRLAAIDRALKRLDDGSYGRSVRSGVPIPDERLEADPAAELTVEEARQQERAAERDQAREVGE
;
A
#
# COMPACT_ATOMS: atom_id res chain seq x y z
N MET A 1 -4.42 9.87 18.07
CA MET A 1 -4.96 10.58 16.91
C MET A 1 -6.46 10.53 16.92
N ASP A 2 -7.11 11.63 16.54
CA ASP A 2 -8.57 11.67 16.46
C ASP A 2 -9.08 10.63 15.44
N GLU A 3 -10.10 9.89 15.83
CA GLU A 3 -10.63 8.82 14.97
C GLU A 3 -11.22 9.32 13.66
N ASN A 4 -11.87 10.49 13.67
CA ASN A 4 -12.42 11.07 12.47
C ASN A 4 -11.32 11.47 11.49
N ARG A 5 -10.24 12.03 12.01
CA ARG A 5 -9.08 12.38 11.20
C ARG A 5 -8.42 11.14 10.62
N ALA A 6 -8.26 10.11 11.45
CA ALA A 6 -7.67 8.85 11.00
C ALA A 6 -8.49 8.23 9.88
N ARG A 7 -9.81 8.21 10.04
CA ARG A 7 -10.71 7.67 9.03
C ARG A 7 -10.61 8.44 7.71
N SER A 8 -10.57 9.77 7.79
CA SER A 8 -10.44 10.60 6.60
C SER A 8 -9.13 10.35 5.86
N LEU A 9 -8.02 10.25 6.60
CA LEU A 9 -6.72 9.99 6.01
C LEU A 9 -6.67 8.61 5.35
N LEU A 10 -7.22 7.60 6.03
CA LEU A 10 -7.24 6.23 5.52
C LEU A 10 -8.11 6.12 4.27
N GLN A 11 -9.28 6.74 4.29
CA GLN A 11 -10.17 6.69 3.14
C GLN A 11 -9.58 7.42 1.93
N ALA A 12 -8.89 8.54 2.17
CA ALA A 12 -8.23 9.27 1.11
C ALA A 12 -7.10 8.45 0.49
N GLU A 13 -6.30 7.83 1.33
CA GLU A 13 -5.20 6.98 0.85
C GLU A 13 -5.75 5.76 0.11
N ARG A 14 -6.81 5.17 0.63
CA ARG A 14 -7.44 4.02 -0.01
C ARG A 14 -7.91 4.37 -1.42
N ALA A 15 -8.57 5.51 -1.57
CA ALA A 15 -9.05 5.96 -2.87
C ALA A 15 -7.88 6.21 -3.83
N GLU A 16 -6.81 6.79 -3.34
CA GLU A 16 -5.62 7.06 -4.15
C GLU A 16 -4.98 5.77 -4.65
N VAL A 17 -4.76 4.81 -3.76
CA VAL A 17 -4.14 3.54 -4.14
C VAL A 17 -5.03 2.74 -5.07
N GLN A 18 -6.34 2.70 -4.80
CA GLN A 18 -7.29 2.04 -5.68
C GLN A 18 -7.30 2.68 -7.06
N GLY A 19 -7.23 4.00 -7.11
CA GLY A 19 -7.18 4.72 -8.37
C GLY A 19 -5.95 4.38 -9.18
N LEU A 20 -4.80 4.28 -8.52
CA LEU A 20 -3.57 3.91 -9.20
C LEU A 20 -3.62 2.49 -9.76
N LEU A 21 -4.14 1.55 -9.00
CA LEU A 21 -4.30 0.17 -9.46
C LEU A 21 -5.29 0.08 -10.63
N ALA A 22 -6.44 0.71 -10.50
CA ALA A 22 -7.46 0.71 -11.56
C ALA A 22 -6.96 1.42 -12.80
N GLY A 23 -6.26 2.54 -12.62
CA GLY A 23 -5.69 3.28 -13.73
C GLY A 23 -4.66 2.49 -14.50
N SER A 24 -3.83 1.73 -13.79
CA SER A 24 -2.84 0.87 -14.43
C SER A 24 -3.52 -0.23 -15.25
N GLU A 25 -4.55 -0.84 -14.69
CA GLU A 25 -5.29 -1.89 -15.40
C GLU A 25 -6.03 -1.35 -16.61
N GLN A 26 -6.66 -0.18 -16.47
CA GLN A 26 -7.35 0.46 -17.58
C GLN A 26 -6.38 0.89 -18.67
N ALA A 27 -5.25 1.45 -18.33
CA ALA A 27 -4.25 1.85 -19.31
C ALA A 27 -3.79 0.67 -20.13
N GLY A 28 -3.58 -0.47 -19.50
CA GLY A 28 -3.21 -1.68 -20.21
C GLY A 28 -4.28 -2.13 -21.19
N GLN A 29 -5.54 -2.02 -20.81
CA GLN A 29 -6.65 -2.36 -21.70
C GLN A 29 -6.79 -1.37 -22.85
N GLU A 30 -6.70 -0.10 -22.56
CA GLU A 30 -6.78 0.94 -23.57
C GLU A 30 -5.65 0.83 -24.59
N ASP A 31 -4.47 0.51 -24.14
CA ASP A 31 -3.35 0.31 -25.05
C ASP A 31 -3.60 -0.83 -26.01
N ARG A 32 -4.18 -1.92 -25.55
CA ARG A 32 -4.51 -3.04 -26.42
C ARG A 32 -5.57 -2.68 -27.44
N GLU A 33 -6.58 -1.95 -27.00
CA GLU A 33 -7.64 -1.49 -27.90
C GLU A 33 -7.10 -0.51 -28.93
N THR A 34 -6.22 0.38 -28.52
CA THR A 34 -5.61 1.33 -29.40
C THR A 34 -4.76 0.68 -30.47
N GLU A 35 -4.06 -0.39 -30.13
CA GLU A 35 -3.27 -1.11 -31.11
C GLU A 35 -4.16 -1.68 -32.20
N ASP A 36 -5.36 -2.11 -31.83
CA ASP A 36 -6.29 -2.62 -32.82
C ASP A 36 -6.82 -1.51 -33.70
N GLU A 37 -6.88 -0.31 -33.18
CA GLU A 37 -7.39 0.81 -33.93
C GLU A 37 -6.38 1.57 -34.71
N GLU A 38 -5.32 1.13 -34.94
CA GLU A 38 -4.48 1.79 -35.68
C GLU A 38 -3.77 2.81 -35.29
N GLY A 39 -3.51 2.87 -34.65
CA GLY A 39 -2.93 3.61 -34.25
C GLY A 39 -2.20 4.57 -34.24
N GLY A 40 -2.17 5.07 -34.14
CA GLY A 40 -1.60 6.11 -33.98
C GLY A 40 -0.86 6.43 -32.90
N VAL A 41 -0.40 5.81 -32.35
CA VAL A 41 -0.06 6.13 -31.20
C VAL A 41 1.23 6.43 -30.96
N ASP A 42 1.91 6.79 -31.79
CA ASP A 42 3.19 7.15 -31.68
C ASP A 42 3.47 8.14 -30.69
N SER A 43 2.58 8.76 -30.23
CA SER A 43 2.89 9.83 -29.35
C SER A 43 3.02 9.40 -27.91
N VAL A 44 2.99 8.18 -27.62
CA VAL A 44 3.09 7.75 -26.24
C VAL A 44 4.50 7.95 -25.73
N ASP A 45 4.61 8.77 -24.72
CA ASP A 45 5.86 9.00 -24.06
C ASP A 45 6.31 7.71 -23.40
N PRO A 46 7.52 7.24 -23.65
CA PRO A 46 8.02 6.03 -23.03
C PRO A 46 7.92 6.04 -21.48
N ALA A 47 8.09 7.20 -20.88
CA ALA A 47 7.96 7.30 -19.43
C ALA A 47 6.53 7.07 -18.99
N THR A 48 5.56 7.58 -19.74
CA THR A 48 4.15 7.35 -19.46
C THR A 48 3.79 5.90 -19.67
N SER A 49 4.31 5.30 -20.73
CA SER A 49 4.07 3.92 -21.01
C SER A 49 4.64 3.01 -19.92
N LEU A 50 5.82 3.33 -19.41
CA LEU A 50 6.41 2.59 -18.31
C LEU A 50 5.59 2.76 -17.04
N THR A 51 5.04 3.93 -16.80
CA THR A 51 4.22 4.17 -15.63
C THR A 51 2.90 3.40 -15.73
N ALA A 52 2.29 3.42 -16.90
CA ALA A 52 1.00 2.80 -17.10
C ALA A 52 1.07 1.29 -17.28
N GLU A 53 2.07 0.84 -18.03
CA GLU A 53 2.19 -0.57 -18.30
C GLU A 53 3.25 -1.22 -17.44
N GLY A 54 4.12 -0.45 -16.88
CA GLY A 54 5.29 -0.96 -16.21
C GLY A 54 5.15 -1.10 -14.71
N MET A 55 3.94 -1.02 -14.17
CA MET A 55 3.77 -1.36 -12.79
C MET A 55 3.96 -2.85 -12.71
N ASP A 56 5.13 -3.28 -12.28
CA ASP A 56 5.42 -4.69 -12.23
C ASP A 56 4.60 -5.37 -11.14
N ASP A 57 4.60 -6.66 -11.14
CA ASP A 57 3.80 -7.45 -10.21
C ASP A 57 4.17 -7.18 -8.75
N ALA A 58 5.43 -6.89 -8.48
CA ALA A 58 5.88 -6.61 -7.12
C ALA A 58 5.29 -5.29 -6.60
N ILE A 59 5.23 -4.27 -7.45
CA ILE A 59 4.64 -2.98 -7.07
C ILE A 59 3.14 -3.13 -6.87
N ALA A 60 2.46 -3.82 -7.78
CA ALA A 60 1.03 -4.06 -7.67
C ALA A 60 0.70 -4.85 -6.40
N GLU A 61 1.50 -5.86 -6.10
CA GLU A 61 1.36 -6.65 -4.88
C GLU A 61 1.54 -5.78 -3.64
N SER A 62 2.53 -4.89 -3.65
CA SER A 62 2.77 -3.96 -2.55
C SER A 62 1.57 -3.04 -2.34
N MET A 63 0.98 -2.55 -3.42
CA MET A 63 -0.21 -1.70 -3.33
C MET A 63 -1.42 -2.45 -2.80
N ARG A 64 -1.60 -3.69 -3.21
CA ARG A 64 -2.68 -4.54 -2.68
C ARG A 64 -2.47 -4.80 -1.19
N GLY A 65 -1.24 -5.03 -0.78
CA GLY A 65 -0.90 -5.18 0.63
C GLY A 65 -1.21 -3.92 1.43
N ARG A 66 -0.94 -2.77 0.84
CA ARG A 66 -1.27 -1.49 1.48
C ARG A 66 -2.78 -1.33 1.62
N LEU A 67 -3.55 -1.66 0.60
CA LEU A 67 -5.02 -1.61 0.68
C LEU A 67 -5.53 -2.52 1.79
N ALA A 68 -4.98 -3.72 1.91
CA ALA A 68 -5.37 -4.64 2.97
C ALA A 68 -5.08 -4.06 4.35
N ALA A 69 -3.93 -3.42 4.52
CA ALA A 69 -3.57 -2.77 5.78
C ALA A 69 -4.52 -1.62 6.11
N ILE A 70 -4.88 -0.83 5.10
CA ILE A 70 -5.83 0.27 5.27
C ILE A 70 -7.21 -0.28 5.69
N ASP A 71 -7.66 -1.34 5.04
CA ASP A 71 -8.95 -1.97 5.37
C ASP A 71 -8.95 -2.52 6.81
N ARG A 72 -7.85 -3.11 7.23
CA ARG A 72 -7.73 -3.56 8.63
C ARG A 72 -7.79 -2.40 9.61
N ALA A 73 -7.15 -1.27 9.27
CA ALA A 73 -7.18 -0.09 10.11
C ALA A 73 -8.58 0.49 10.21
N LEU A 74 -9.30 0.55 9.09
CA LEU A 74 -10.68 1.02 9.09
C LEU A 74 -11.58 0.12 9.94
N LYS A 75 -11.34 -1.18 9.89
CA LYS A 75 -12.07 -2.13 10.72
C LYS A 75 -11.79 -1.88 12.21
N ARG A 76 -10.54 -1.61 12.56
CA ARG A 76 -10.18 -1.30 13.95
C ARG A 76 -10.84 0.00 14.42
N LEU A 77 -11.00 0.98 13.54
CA LEU A 77 -11.77 2.18 13.88
C LEU A 77 -13.22 1.84 14.20
N ASP A 78 -13.80 0.94 13.41
CA ASP A 78 -15.19 0.54 13.61
C ASP A 78 -15.38 -0.24 14.92
N ASP A 79 -14.43 -1.09 15.29
CA ASP A 79 -14.58 -1.87 16.53
C ASP A 79 -13.86 -1.28 17.74
N GLY A 80 -13.33 -0.07 17.61
CA GLY A 80 -12.79 0.65 18.76
C GLY A 80 -11.38 0.27 19.18
N SER A 81 -10.67 -0.50 18.39
CA SER A 81 -9.31 -0.93 18.73
C SER A 81 -8.22 -0.17 17.99
N TYR A 82 -8.58 0.85 17.23
CA TYR A 82 -7.61 1.63 16.47
C TYR A 82 -6.64 2.36 17.40
N GLY A 83 -5.39 2.50 16.95
CA GLY A 83 -4.38 3.25 17.68
C GLY A 83 -3.58 2.43 18.67
N ARG A 84 -3.78 1.13 18.68
CA ARG A 84 -3.02 0.24 19.56
C ARG A 84 -2.33 -0.81 18.72
N SER A 85 -1.15 -1.23 19.20
CA SER A 85 -0.40 -2.29 18.53
C SER A 85 -1.24 -3.56 18.46
N VAL A 86 -1.29 -4.18 17.28
CA VAL A 86 -1.99 -5.46 17.14
C VAL A 86 -1.23 -6.60 17.81
N ARG A 87 0.05 -6.37 18.14
CA ARG A 87 0.88 -7.37 18.76
C ARG A 87 0.83 -7.33 20.28
N SER A 88 0.95 -6.14 20.85
CA SER A 88 1.06 -5.98 22.31
C SER A 88 -0.10 -5.23 22.94
N GLY A 89 -0.90 -4.54 22.15
CA GLY A 89 -1.98 -3.72 22.68
C GLY A 89 -1.54 -2.38 23.24
N VAL A 90 -0.25 -2.06 23.20
CA VAL A 90 0.20 -0.77 23.70
C VAL A 90 -0.19 0.34 22.72
N PRO A 91 -0.43 1.55 23.21
CA PRO A 91 -0.80 2.65 22.31
C PRO A 91 0.32 2.97 21.33
N ILE A 92 -0.05 3.21 20.09
CA ILE A 92 0.87 3.68 19.07
C ILE A 92 0.92 5.21 19.17
N PRO A 93 2.11 5.82 19.23
CA PRO A 93 2.20 7.28 19.36
C PRO A 93 1.52 8.01 18.21
N ASP A 94 0.92 9.15 18.51
CA ASP A 94 0.22 9.96 17.51
C ASP A 94 1.12 10.35 16.35
N GLU A 95 2.39 10.65 16.61
CA GLU A 95 3.33 10.99 15.56
C GLU A 95 3.45 9.89 14.51
N ARG A 96 3.47 8.66 14.97
CA ARG A 96 3.55 7.53 14.05
C ARG A 96 2.26 7.37 13.26
N LEU A 97 1.12 7.54 13.92
CA LEU A 97 -0.18 7.45 13.24
C LEU A 97 -0.39 8.58 12.24
N GLU A 98 0.14 9.78 12.54
CA GLU A 98 0.10 10.88 11.58
C GLU A 98 0.93 10.56 10.33
N ALA A 99 2.07 9.93 10.52
CA ALA A 99 2.94 9.56 9.41
C ALA A 99 2.38 8.34 8.65
N ASP A 100 1.75 7.42 9.37
CA ASP A 100 1.20 6.20 8.79
C ASP A 100 -0.08 5.81 9.52
N PRO A 101 -1.25 6.29 9.06
CA PRO A 101 -2.50 5.99 9.75
C PRO A 101 -2.87 4.51 9.79
N ALA A 102 -2.28 3.69 8.92
CA ALA A 102 -2.52 2.25 8.91
C ALA A 102 -1.52 1.47 9.76
N ALA A 103 -0.64 2.16 10.50
CA ALA A 103 0.36 1.49 11.32
C ALA A 103 -0.30 0.52 12.30
N GLU A 104 0.23 -0.68 12.36
CA GLU A 104 -0.28 -1.74 13.22
C GLU A 104 0.65 -2.05 14.39
N LEU A 105 1.86 -1.54 14.35
CA LEU A 105 2.89 -1.79 15.35
C LEU A 105 3.55 -0.48 15.76
N THR A 106 4.13 -0.45 16.94
CA THR A 106 5.01 0.66 17.31
C THR A 106 6.28 0.58 16.47
N VAL A 107 7.04 1.67 16.39
CA VAL A 107 8.29 1.69 15.64
C VAL A 107 9.23 0.59 16.14
N GLU A 108 9.32 0.42 17.45
CA GLU A 108 10.19 -0.58 18.05
C GLU A 108 9.77 -1.99 17.63
N GLU A 109 8.48 -2.27 17.70
CA GLU A 109 7.96 -3.59 17.30
C GLU A 109 8.20 -3.86 15.82
N ALA A 110 8.00 -2.84 14.99
CA ALA A 110 8.24 -2.97 13.55
C ALA A 110 9.72 -3.28 13.28
N ARG A 111 10.62 -2.61 14.00
CA ARG A 111 12.05 -2.86 13.87
C ARG A 111 12.42 -4.28 14.31
N GLN A 112 11.81 -4.76 15.38
CA GLN A 112 12.03 -6.12 15.85
C GLN A 112 11.58 -7.14 14.81
N GLN A 113 10.46 -6.89 14.19
CA GLN A 113 9.93 -7.77 13.15
C GLN A 113 10.85 -7.80 11.93
N GLU A 114 11.36 -6.65 11.52
CA GLU A 114 12.31 -6.56 10.42
C GLU A 114 13.60 -7.32 10.70
N ARG A 115 14.13 -7.17 11.91
CA ARG A 115 15.34 -7.88 12.32
C ARG A 115 15.13 -9.39 12.34
N ALA A 116 13.96 -9.83 12.80
CA ALA A 116 13.64 -11.25 12.81
C ALA A 116 13.57 -11.80 11.39
N ALA A 117 12.96 -11.04 10.47
CA ALA A 117 12.89 -11.45 9.07
C ALA A 117 14.27 -11.53 8.44
N GLU A 118 15.15 -10.57 8.75
CA GLU A 118 16.52 -10.57 8.25
C GLU A 118 17.31 -11.77 8.78
N ARG A 119 17.13 -12.11 10.05
CA ARG A 119 17.79 -13.29 10.63
C ARG A 119 17.33 -14.57 9.98
N ASP A 120 16.03 -14.67 9.70
CA ASP A 120 15.50 -15.86 9.04
C ASP A 120 16.03 -15.99 7.62
N GLN A 121 16.13 -14.88 6.90
CA GLN A 121 16.73 -14.89 5.57
C GLN A 121 18.21 -15.27 5.63
N ALA A 122 18.94 -14.73 6.60
CA ALA A 122 20.36 -15.06 6.76
C ALA A 122 20.54 -16.53 7.06
N ARG A 123 19.64 -17.13 7.84
CA ARG A 123 19.71 -18.56 8.11
C ARG A 123 19.51 -19.40 6.88
N GLU A 124 18.55 -19.02 6.04
CA GLU A 124 18.29 -19.75 4.82
C GLU A 124 19.47 -19.70 3.86
N VAL A 125 20.15 -18.55 3.81
CA VAL A 125 21.28 -18.39 2.92
C VAL A 125 22.55 -18.98 3.53
N GLY A 126 22.63 -19.07 4.82
CA GLY A 126 23.84 -19.47 5.53
C GLY A 126 24.14 -20.97 5.50
N GLU A 127 23.28 -21.75 4.93
CA GLU A 127 23.57 -23.17 4.79
C GLU A 127 24.27 -23.46 3.48
#